data_49d58e1fc4a5c91fa6e8bbc28dd9eb1f
#
_entry.id   49d58e1fc4a5c91fa6e8bbc28dd9eb1f
#
_cell.length_a   1.000
_cell.length_b   1.000
_cell.length_c   1.000
_cell.angle_alpha   90.00
_cell.angle_beta   90.00
_cell.angle_gamma   90.00
#
_symmetry.space_group_name_H-M   'P 1'
#
loop_
_entity.id
_entity.type
_entity.pdbx_description
1 polymer ?
#
loop_
_entity_poly.entity_id
_entity_poly.type
_entity_poly.pdbx_seq_one_letter_code
_entity_poly.pdbx_strand_id
1 'polypeptide(L)'
;MKNIYLLVVSLFITISVVQAQDSWVTHKGDNRISLKFPNEPKELTPGSFIAVDKDSIAYIFTIVDFQVVANLDSVALAPMKTTREFADQLKTGIKQGLPEVDFPDFVIGTWKGFTSYSSIGFDAKKKKYDLLMFIIGDKLYSVSTVAKDGMSNHGHDSFVNSIVLSN
;
A
#
# COMPACT_ATOMS: atom_id res chain seq x y z
N MET A 1 46.71 32.80 -7.92
CA MET A 1 46.36 31.47 -8.51
C MET A 1 46.07 30.37 -7.48
N LYS A 2 46.53 30.44 -6.23
CA LYS A 2 46.24 29.46 -5.17
C LYS A 2 44.73 29.39 -4.74
N ASN A 3 44.01 30.51 -4.83
CA ASN A 3 42.61 30.58 -4.37
C ASN A 3 41.58 29.97 -5.34
N ILE A 4 41.95 29.81 -6.63
CA ILE A 4 41.06 29.21 -7.64
C ILE A 4 40.98 27.69 -7.46
N TYR A 5 42.07 27.03 -7.06
CA TYR A 5 42.06 25.60 -6.81
C TYR A 5 41.22 25.19 -5.59
N LEU A 6 41.19 26.07 -4.55
CA LEU A 6 40.35 25.85 -3.38
C LEU A 6 38.86 25.93 -3.69
N LEU A 7 38.46 26.81 -4.60
CA LEU A 7 37.08 27.01 -5.02
C LEU A 7 36.59 25.86 -5.90
N VAL A 8 37.44 25.32 -6.77
CA VAL A 8 37.10 24.17 -7.62
C VAL A 8 37.00 22.88 -6.81
N VAL A 9 37.88 22.67 -5.81
CA VAL A 9 37.84 21.50 -4.92
C VAL A 9 36.59 21.55 -4.01
N SER A 10 36.17 22.73 -3.56
CA SER A 10 34.96 22.92 -2.75
C SER A 10 33.69 22.60 -3.59
N LEU A 11 33.69 22.90 -4.90
CA LEU A 11 32.56 22.62 -5.78
C LEU A 11 32.39 21.12 -6.07
N PHE A 12 33.47 20.33 -6.04
CA PHE A 12 33.38 18.87 -6.24
C PHE A 12 32.97 18.09 -4.99
N ILE A 13 33.10 18.67 -3.79
CA ILE A 13 32.71 17.99 -2.54
C ILE A 13 31.19 18.09 -2.31
N THR A 14 30.50 19.06 -2.91
CA THR A 14 29.05 19.26 -2.76
C THR A 14 28.19 18.35 -3.66
N ILE A 15 28.79 17.56 -4.55
CA ILE A 15 28.04 16.68 -5.48
C ILE A 15 27.89 15.25 -4.93
N SER A 16 28.48 14.92 -3.79
CA SER A 16 28.46 13.56 -3.23
C SER A 16 27.34 13.28 -2.23
N VAL A 17 26.37 14.18 -2.09
CA VAL A 17 25.10 13.89 -1.40
C VAL A 17 24.01 13.65 -2.45
N VAL A 18 24.31 12.83 -3.46
CA VAL A 18 23.27 12.15 -4.20
C VAL A 18 22.83 10.98 -3.34
N GLN A 19 21.86 11.29 -2.48
CA GLN A 19 20.76 10.44 -2.11
C GLN A 19 20.91 8.99 -2.61
N ALA A 20 21.26 8.09 -1.71
CA ALA A 20 20.66 6.78 -1.72
C ALA A 20 19.14 6.98 -1.47
N GLN A 21 18.41 7.52 -2.43
CA GLN A 21 17.00 7.24 -2.56
C GLN A 21 16.95 5.73 -2.73
N ASP A 22 16.51 5.03 -1.71
CA ASP A 22 16.14 3.63 -1.81
C ASP A 22 15.27 3.53 -3.06
N SER A 23 15.82 2.98 -4.14
CA SER A 23 15.15 2.92 -5.44
C SER A 23 14.05 1.88 -5.34
N TRP A 24 12.87 2.31 -4.95
CA TRP A 24 11.71 1.44 -4.90
C TRP A 24 11.47 0.80 -6.26
N VAL A 25 11.26 -0.49 -6.27
CA VAL A 25 11.06 -1.31 -7.47
C VAL A 25 9.61 -1.20 -7.92
N THR A 26 9.38 -0.90 -9.20
CA THR A 26 8.03 -0.88 -9.77
C THR A 26 7.54 -2.30 -10.00
N HIS A 27 6.41 -2.63 -9.39
CA HIS A 27 5.69 -3.88 -9.58
C HIS A 27 4.37 -3.62 -10.32
N LYS A 28 4.09 -4.44 -11.34
CA LYS A 28 2.83 -4.39 -12.08
C LYS A 28 1.86 -5.36 -11.40
N GLY A 29 0.82 -4.82 -10.74
CA GLY A 29 -0.20 -5.65 -10.10
C GLY A 29 -1.08 -6.37 -11.15
N ASP A 30 -1.64 -5.60 -12.09
CA ASP A 30 -2.36 -6.12 -13.26
C ASP A 30 -2.32 -5.10 -14.42
N ASN A 31 -3.28 -5.17 -15.36
CA ASN A 31 -3.35 -4.23 -16.47
C ASN A 31 -3.87 -2.83 -16.06
N ARG A 32 -4.45 -2.67 -14.88
CA ARG A 32 -5.05 -1.42 -14.37
C ARG A 32 -4.15 -0.68 -13.39
N ILE A 33 -3.19 -1.37 -12.74
CA ILE A 33 -2.46 -0.82 -11.62
C ILE A 33 -1.00 -1.27 -11.58
N SER A 34 -0.13 -0.33 -11.27
CA SER A 34 1.24 -0.59 -10.83
C SER A 34 1.56 0.24 -9.58
N LEU A 35 2.50 -0.22 -8.78
CA LEU A 35 2.97 0.47 -7.58
C LEU A 35 4.42 0.12 -7.32
N LYS A 36 5.05 0.83 -6.37
CA LYS A 36 6.45 0.57 -6.04
C LYS A 36 6.58 -0.09 -4.68
N PHE A 37 7.49 -1.04 -4.58
CA PHE A 37 7.91 -1.69 -3.33
C PHE A 37 9.33 -1.27 -2.94
N PRO A 38 9.71 -1.32 -1.65
CA PRO A 38 11.06 -0.96 -1.21
C PRO A 38 12.16 -1.89 -1.76
N ASN A 39 11.79 -3.11 -2.17
CA ASN A 39 12.61 -4.09 -2.86
C ASN A 39 11.71 -5.02 -3.69
N GLU A 40 12.29 -6.00 -4.39
CA GLU A 40 11.53 -6.96 -5.21
C GLU A 40 10.51 -7.71 -4.34
N PRO A 41 9.20 -7.59 -4.60
CA PRO A 41 8.18 -8.25 -3.81
C PRO A 41 8.14 -9.75 -4.10
N LYS A 42 7.76 -10.52 -3.07
CA LYS A 42 7.47 -11.95 -3.20
C LYS A 42 5.97 -12.16 -3.27
N GLU A 43 5.54 -13.01 -4.17
CA GLU A 43 4.16 -13.47 -4.20
C GLU A 43 3.94 -14.50 -3.09
N LEU A 44 2.97 -14.23 -2.20
CA LEU A 44 2.58 -15.13 -1.11
C LEU A 44 1.51 -16.11 -1.54
N THR A 45 0.50 -15.59 -2.24
CA THR A 45 -0.60 -16.33 -2.85
C THR A 45 -0.96 -15.61 -4.15
N PRO A 46 -1.66 -16.24 -5.10
CA PRO A 46 -2.06 -15.60 -6.34
C PRO A 46 -2.69 -14.23 -6.11
N GLY A 47 -2.07 -13.18 -6.65
CA GLY A 47 -2.51 -11.80 -6.52
C GLY A 47 -2.17 -11.11 -5.19
N SER A 48 -1.39 -11.74 -4.30
CA SER A 48 -0.94 -11.13 -3.04
C SER A 48 0.58 -11.07 -2.96
N PHE A 49 1.14 -9.87 -2.82
CA PHE A 49 2.57 -9.57 -2.87
C PHE A 49 3.04 -8.90 -1.59
N ILE A 50 4.25 -9.24 -1.13
CA ILE A 50 4.88 -8.67 0.06
C ILE A 50 6.33 -8.30 -0.21
N ALA A 51 6.75 -7.18 0.34
CA ALA A 51 8.15 -6.83 0.54
C ALA A 51 8.36 -6.32 1.96
N VAL A 52 9.58 -6.50 2.49
CA VAL A 52 9.95 -5.99 3.82
C VAL A 52 11.17 -5.10 3.64
N ASP A 53 11.13 -3.88 4.16
CA ASP A 53 12.25 -2.94 4.07
C ASP A 53 13.31 -3.20 5.15
N LYS A 54 14.38 -2.39 5.13
CA LYS A 54 15.48 -2.43 6.11
C LYS A 54 15.04 -2.16 7.55
N ASP A 55 13.95 -1.41 7.71
CA ASP A 55 13.38 -1.04 9.02
C ASP A 55 12.37 -2.08 9.51
N SER A 56 12.27 -3.22 8.81
CA SER A 56 11.32 -4.32 9.10
C SER A 56 9.85 -3.93 8.99
N ILE A 57 9.54 -2.92 8.16
CA ILE A 57 8.17 -2.59 7.76
C ILE A 57 7.79 -3.53 6.60
N ALA A 58 6.68 -4.23 6.75
CA ALA A 58 6.13 -5.04 5.67
C ALA A 58 5.15 -4.21 4.83
N TYR A 59 5.29 -4.31 3.51
CA TYR A 59 4.46 -3.69 2.49
C TYR A 59 3.71 -4.79 1.77
N ILE A 60 2.39 -4.75 1.80
CA ILE A 60 1.55 -5.80 1.25
C ILE A 60 0.58 -5.19 0.23
N PHE A 61 0.49 -5.81 -0.92
CA PHE A 61 -0.47 -5.49 -1.96
C PHE A 61 -1.26 -6.73 -2.33
N THR A 62 -2.59 -6.63 -2.38
CA THR A 62 -3.46 -7.75 -2.71
C THR A 62 -4.55 -7.32 -3.69
N ILE A 63 -4.84 -8.19 -4.65
CA ILE A 63 -5.92 -8.05 -5.62
C ILE A 63 -6.94 -9.15 -5.35
N VAL A 64 -8.20 -8.78 -5.15
CA VAL A 64 -9.33 -9.71 -5.05
C VAL A 64 -10.28 -9.44 -6.21
N ASP A 65 -10.50 -10.44 -7.04
CA ASP A 65 -11.44 -10.39 -8.15
C ASP A 65 -12.81 -10.90 -7.66
N PHE A 66 -13.77 -9.98 -7.51
CA PHE A 66 -15.10 -10.32 -7.01
C PHE A 66 -15.90 -11.18 -7.98
N GLN A 67 -15.61 -11.09 -9.27
CA GLN A 67 -16.25 -11.98 -10.25
C GLN A 67 -15.83 -13.42 -10.00
N VAL A 68 -14.57 -13.66 -9.62
CA VAL A 68 -14.05 -15.00 -9.34
C VAL A 68 -14.49 -15.53 -7.98
N VAL A 69 -14.38 -14.70 -6.91
CA VAL A 69 -14.60 -15.19 -5.54
C VAL A 69 -16.06 -15.18 -5.09
N ALA A 70 -16.91 -14.32 -5.71
CA ALA A 70 -18.28 -14.10 -5.27
C ALA A 70 -19.30 -14.01 -6.42
N ASN A 71 -18.86 -14.19 -7.67
CA ASN A 71 -19.68 -14.03 -8.88
C ASN A 71 -20.36 -12.63 -8.95
N LEU A 72 -19.65 -11.59 -8.51
CA LEU A 72 -20.11 -10.20 -8.51
C LEU A 72 -19.34 -9.40 -9.56
N ASP A 73 -20.03 -8.92 -10.57
CA ASP A 73 -19.48 -7.97 -11.55
C ASP A 73 -19.54 -6.51 -11.06
N SER A 74 -19.02 -5.60 -11.84
CA SER A 74 -18.99 -4.19 -11.51
C SER A 74 -20.39 -3.56 -11.38
N VAL A 75 -21.39 -4.09 -12.08
CA VAL A 75 -22.78 -3.61 -12.04
C VAL A 75 -23.45 -4.02 -10.72
N ALA A 76 -23.28 -5.28 -10.32
CA ALA A 76 -23.78 -5.78 -9.04
C ALA A 76 -23.10 -5.11 -7.85
N LEU A 77 -21.80 -4.80 -7.94
CA LEU A 77 -21.05 -4.10 -6.89
C LEU A 77 -21.43 -2.62 -6.75
N ALA A 78 -21.86 -1.96 -7.83
CA ALA A 78 -22.08 -0.51 -7.83
C ALA A 78 -22.99 -0.01 -6.70
N PRO A 79 -24.18 -0.60 -6.43
CA PRO A 79 -25.05 -0.15 -5.34
C PRO A 79 -24.54 -0.54 -3.94
N MET A 80 -23.69 -1.59 -3.83
CA MET A 80 -23.27 -2.17 -2.56
C MET A 80 -22.03 -1.46 -2.00
N LYS A 81 -21.06 -1.14 -2.84
CA LYS A 81 -19.72 -0.70 -2.43
C LYS A 81 -19.67 0.59 -1.60
N THR A 82 -20.75 1.36 -1.52
CA THR A 82 -20.83 2.56 -0.69
C THR A 82 -21.59 2.32 0.61
N THR A 83 -22.09 1.12 0.84
CA THR A 83 -22.89 0.79 2.04
C THR A 83 -22.02 0.37 3.22
N ARG A 84 -22.55 0.58 4.42
CA ARG A 84 -21.92 0.15 5.67
C ARG A 84 -21.85 -1.38 5.73
N GLU A 85 -22.91 -2.06 5.30
CA GLU A 85 -23.01 -3.52 5.30
C GLU A 85 -21.90 -4.16 4.48
N PHE A 86 -21.56 -3.60 3.32
CA PHE A 86 -20.47 -4.08 2.49
C PHE A 86 -19.11 -3.86 3.16
N ALA A 87 -18.90 -2.69 3.77
CA ALA A 87 -17.67 -2.42 4.53
C ALA A 87 -17.50 -3.40 5.72
N ASP A 88 -18.60 -3.76 6.39
CA ASP A 88 -18.60 -4.72 7.50
C ASP A 88 -18.31 -6.16 7.02
N GLN A 89 -18.78 -6.52 5.83
CA GLN A 89 -18.42 -7.79 5.19
C GLN A 89 -16.93 -7.84 4.85
N LEU A 90 -16.35 -6.76 4.30
CA LEU A 90 -14.92 -6.67 4.06
C LEU A 90 -14.13 -6.79 5.37
N LYS A 91 -14.55 -6.10 6.43
CA LYS A 91 -13.94 -6.19 7.76
C LYS A 91 -13.96 -7.63 8.29
N THR A 92 -15.10 -8.31 8.14
CA THR A 92 -15.27 -9.72 8.55
C THR A 92 -14.32 -10.62 7.79
N GLY A 93 -14.18 -10.45 6.47
CA GLY A 93 -13.25 -11.23 5.66
C GLY A 93 -11.79 -11.01 6.09
N ILE A 94 -11.39 -9.76 6.36
CA ILE A 94 -10.04 -9.46 6.85
C ILE A 94 -9.80 -10.09 8.23
N LYS A 95 -10.79 -10.02 9.12
CA LYS A 95 -10.69 -10.62 10.46
C LYS A 95 -10.50 -12.14 10.43
N GLN A 96 -11.02 -12.84 9.41
CA GLN A 96 -10.77 -14.28 9.23
C GLN A 96 -9.31 -14.57 8.86
N GLY A 97 -8.67 -13.70 8.07
CA GLY A 97 -7.26 -13.85 7.69
C GLY A 97 -6.28 -13.31 8.74
N LEU A 98 -6.70 -12.34 9.55
CA LEU A 98 -5.89 -11.65 10.57
C LEU A 98 -6.65 -11.62 11.92
N PRO A 99 -6.92 -12.77 12.53
CA PRO A 99 -7.76 -12.85 13.74
C PRO A 99 -7.18 -12.12 14.95
N GLU A 100 -5.85 -11.95 14.98
CA GLU A 100 -5.12 -11.26 16.05
C GLU A 100 -5.15 -9.73 15.93
N VAL A 101 -5.57 -9.18 14.79
CA VAL A 101 -5.59 -7.73 14.57
C VAL A 101 -6.96 -7.18 14.88
N ASP A 102 -7.01 -6.15 15.71
CA ASP A 102 -8.22 -5.39 15.99
C ASP A 102 -8.28 -4.15 15.07
N PHE A 103 -9.24 -4.19 14.14
CA PHE A 103 -9.55 -3.06 13.27
C PHE A 103 -10.82 -2.37 13.75
N PRO A 104 -10.81 -1.05 13.95
CA PRO A 104 -12.04 -0.29 14.09
C PRO A 104 -12.90 -0.38 12.82
N ASP A 105 -14.05 0.26 12.82
CA ASP A 105 -14.89 0.32 11.64
C ASP A 105 -14.18 1.05 10.50
N PHE A 106 -14.34 0.52 9.30
CA PHE A 106 -13.72 1.13 8.13
C PHE A 106 -14.35 2.49 7.82
N VAL A 107 -13.50 3.46 7.55
CA VAL A 107 -13.92 4.74 6.99
C VAL A 107 -14.16 4.53 5.49
N ILE A 108 -15.42 4.72 5.07
CA ILE A 108 -15.80 4.71 3.66
C ILE A 108 -15.52 6.08 3.09
N GLY A 109 -14.78 6.14 1.98
CA GLY A 109 -14.38 7.39 1.35
C GLY A 109 -14.17 7.25 -0.15
N THR A 110 -13.37 8.16 -0.69
CA THR A 110 -12.99 8.15 -2.10
C THR A 110 -11.49 8.35 -2.23
N TRP A 111 -10.84 7.47 -2.99
CA TRP A 111 -9.42 7.59 -3.33
C TRP A 111 -9.27 7.60 -4.85
N LYS A 112 -8.67 8.67 -5.39
CA LYS A 112 -8.52 8.88 -6.86
C LYS A 112 -9.82 8.67 -7.66
N GLY A 113 -10.98 9.03 -7.09
CA GLY A 113 -12.30 8.88 -7.74
C GLY A 113 -12.97 7.51 -7.54
N PHE A 114 -12.32 6.56 -6.87
CA PHE A 114 -12.86 5.23 -6.58
C PHE A 114 -13.33 5.11 -5.15
N THR A 115 -14.38 4.33 -4.91
CA THR A 115 -14.83 4.01 -3.54
C THR A 115 -13.69 3.34 -2.79
N SER A 116 -13.38 3.85 -1.60
CA SER A 116 -12.28 3.36 -0.76
C SER A 116 -12.73 3.09 0.67
N TYR A 117 -11.95 2.24 1.34
CA TYR A 117 -12.12 1.90 2.75
C TYR A 117 -10.76 1.97 3.41
N SER A 118 -10.66 2.66 4.52
CA SER A 118 -9.42 2.77 5.28
C SER A 118 -9.62 2.46 6.75
N SER A 119 -8.60 1.90 7.37
CA SER A 119 -8.57 1.63 8.80
C SER A 119 -7.14 1.48 9.29
N ILE A 120 -6.95 1.70 10.58
CA ILE A 120 -5.69 1.44 11.28
C ILE A 120 -6.01 0.42 12.37
N GLY A 121 -5.41 -0.76 12.28
CA GLY A 121 -5.57 -1.83 13.27
C GLY A 121 -4.30 -2.04 14.08
N PHE A 122 -4.45 -2.77 15.19
CA PHE A 122 -3.34 -3.15 16.06
C PHE A 122 -3.49 -4.61 16.50
N ASP A 123 -2.36 -5.32 16.58
CA ASP A 123 -2.33 -6.63 17.23
C ASP A 123 -2.01 -6.51 18.73
N ALA A 124 -2.05 -7.65 19.45
CA ALA A 124 -1.73 -7.71 20.88
C ALA A 124 -0.27 -7.31 21.20
N LYS A 125 0.64 -7.32 20.20
CA LYS A 125 2.02 -6.87 20.30
C LYS A 125 2.20 -5.42 19.88
N LYS A 126 1.07 -4.69 19.70
CA LYS A 126 1.02 -3.30 19.27
C LYS A 126 1.65 -3.04 17.89
N LYS A 127 1.75 -4.06 17.04
CA LYS A 127 2.06 -3.79 15.63
C LYS A 127 0.92 -3.03 15.01
N LYS A 128 1.25 -1.99 14.26
CA LYS A 128 0.33 -1.13 13.55
C LYS A 128 0.12 -1.66 12.14
N TYR A 129 -1.13 -1.81 11.75
CA TYR A 129 -1.59 -2.20 10.42
C TYR A 129 -2.33 -1.03 9.79
N ASP A 130 -1.69 -0.32 8.86
CA ASP A 130 -2.35 0.71 8.06
C ASP A 130 -2.91 0.06 6.80
N LEU A 131 -4.17 0.29 6.53
CA LEU A 131 -4.92 -0.37 5.46
C LEU A 131 -5.67 0.67 4.63
N LEU A 132 -5.45 0.64 3.32
CA LEU A 132 -6.28 1.28 2.32
C LEU A 132 -6.74 0.22 1.32
N MET A 133 -8.05 0.16 1.09
CA MET A 133 -8.65 -0.64 0.03
C MET A 133 -9.45 0.26 -0.91
N PHE A 134 -9.53 -0.09 -2.18
CA PHE A 134 -10.36 0.61 -3.15
C PHE A 134 -10.82 -0.33 -4.26
N ILE A 135 -11.97 0.01 -4.88
CA ILE A 135 -12.61 -0.83 -5.90
C ILE A 135 -12.53 -0.16 -7.26
N ILE A 136 -11.95 -0.88 -8.24
CA ILE A 136 -11.96 -0.49 -9.66
C ILE A 136 -12.67 -1.61 -10.45
N GLY A 137 -13.84 -1.28 -11.01
CA GLY A 137 -14.66 -2.27 -11.70
C GLY A 137 -15.17 -3.36 -10.74
N ASP A 138 -14.76 -4.57 -10.98
CA ASP A 138 -15.07 -5.80 -10.25
C ASP A 138 -13.95 -6.27 -9.30
N LYS A 139 -12.88 -5.47 -9.16
CA LYS A 139 -11.71 -5.83 -8.34
C LYS A 139 -11.53 -4.91 -7.14
N LEU A 140 -11.22 -5.52 -6.01
CA LEU A 140 -10.72 -4.87 -4.81
C LEU A 140 -9.20 -4.90 -4.82
N TYR A 141 -8.60 -3.75 -4.64
CA TYR A 141 -7.17 -3.58 -4.43
C TYR A 141 -6.94 -3.18 -2.98
N SER A 142 -6.08 -3.91 -2.30
CA SER A 142 -5.70 -3.65 -0.91
C SER A 142 -4.23 -3.30 -0.83
N VAL A 143 -3.92 -2.21 -0.18
CA VAL A 143 -2.56 -1.73 0.11
C VAL A 143 -2.43 -1.58 1.60
N SER A 144 -1.51 -2.32 2.20
CA SER A 144 -1.28 -2.24 3.64
C SER A 144 0.18 -2.22 4.01
N THR A 145 0.47 -1.60 5.15
CA THR A 145 1.79 -1.67 5.77
C THR A 145 1.65 -2.17 7.20
N VAL A 146 2.64 -2.97 7.62
CA VAL A 146 2.72 -3.49 8.99
C VAL A 146 4.03 -3.04 9.60
N ALA A 147 3.93 -2.22 10.65
CA ALA A 147 5.08 -1.68 11.36
C ALA A 147 5.05 -2.04 12.85
N LYS A 148 6.21 -2.07 13.51
CA LYS A 148 6.29 -2.21 14.96
C LYS A 148 5.79 -0.94 15.64
N ASP A 149 5.36 -1.07 16.90
CA ASP A 149 4.96 0.06 17.75
C ASP A 149 6.03 1.16 17.79
N GLY A 150 5.56 2.42 17.74
CA GLY A 150 6.42 3.61 17.79
C GLY A 150 7.18 3.92 16.50
N MET A 151 7.09 3.12 15.44
CA MET A 151 7.68 3.44 14.15
C MET A 151 6.79 4.44 13.38
N SER A 152 7.42 5.49 12.87
CA SER A 152 6.75 6.44 11.97
C SER A 152 6.30 5.75 10.69
N ASN A 153 5.06 5.99 10.27
CA ASN A 153 4.49 5.30 9.11
C ASN A 153 4.64 6.08 7.80
N HIS A 154 5.74 6.82 7.63
CA HIS A 154 6.06 7.47 6.35
C HIS A 154 6.07 6.48 5.17
N GLY A 155 6.32 5.20 5.44
CA GLY A 155 6.30 4.14 4.45
C GLY A 155 4.91 3.91 3.84
N HIS A 156 3.82 3.99 4.63
CA HIS A 156 2.47 3.80 4.12
C HIS A 156 2.09 4.85 3.09
N ASP A 157 2.28 6.12 3.41
CA ASP A 157 1.96 7.23 2.50
C ASP A 157 2.78 7.14 1.21
N SER A 158 4.07 6.81 1.31
CA SER A 158 4.94 6.60 0.16
C SER A 158 4.45 5.43 -0.71
N PHE A 159 4.01 4.34 -0.08
CA PHE A 159 3.49 3.16 -0.76
C PHE A 159 2.18 3.48 -1.50
N VAL A 160 1.22 4.11 -0.83
CA VAL A 160 -0.06 4.53 -1.43
C VAL A 160 0.16 5.55 -2.55
N ASN A 161 1.06 6.54 -2.36
CA ASN A 161 1.34 7.55 -3.35
C ASN A 161 2.12 7.01 -4.58
N SER A 162 2.78 5.87 -4.46
CA SER A 162 3.46 5.20 -5.56
C SER A 162 2.52 4.54 -6.57
N ILE A 163 1.23 4.42 -6.24
CA ILE A 163 0.24 3.76 -7.08
C ILE A 163 -0.04 4.59 -8.33
N VAL A 164 0.15 3.96 -9.48
CA VAL A 164 -0.17 4.49 -10.80
C VAL A 164 -1.30 3.66 -11.40
N LEU A 165 -2.35 4.34 -11.85
CA LEU A 165 -3.46 3.73 -12.58
C LEU A 165 -3.17 3.81 -14.07
N SER A 166 -3.32 2.67 -14.76
CA SER A 166 -3.24 2.60 -16.22
C SER A 166 -4.63 2.92 -16.82
N ASN A 167 -4.64 3.78 -17.83
CA ASN A 167 -5.85 4.10 -18.60
C ASN A 167 -6.22 2.94 -19.53
#